data_a999c52d2e5b4b4dc38256d56f8b12e6
#
_entry.id   a999c52d2e5b4b4dc38256d56f8b12e6
#
_cell.length_a   1.000
_cell.length_b   1.000
_cell.length_c   1.000
_cell.angle_alpha   90.00
_cell.angle_beta   90.00
_cell.angle_gamma   90.00
#
_symmetry.space_group_name_H-M   'P 1'
#
loop_
_entity.id
_entity.type
_entity.pdbx_description
1 polymer ?
#
loop_
_entity_poly.entity_id
_entity_poly.type
_entity_poly.pdbx_seq_one_letter_code
_entity_poly.pdbx_strand_id
1 'polypeptide(L)'
;RLSGSPPDLRSGESDKRPGPPGLFHSASVHPMKAIGYQQSLPCDHPDSLLDITLPEPVPGPHDLLVAVQAIAVNPVDTKIRRRLTPPAGHYRVLGWDAAGIVTAVGDAVTRFRPGDRVWYAGARDRQGCNAELQVVDERLVGHLPQSLGYAEAAALPLTTVTAWELLFDRLEVPRHAGGTRTTGLADAFGSGAGETPEALLILGAGGGVGSILTQLARQLTALTVIGTASRPETRQWVRDLGAHFVIDHHQPLPPQLAEI
;
A
#
# COMPACT_ATOMS: atom_id res chain seq x y z
N ARG A 1 83.09 17.94 21.24
CA ARG A 1 82.82 18.73 22.47
C ARG A 1 81.36 19.06 22.49
N LEU A 2 80.79 18.89 23.70
CA LEU A 2 79.53 19.33 24.31
C LEU A 2 78.43 18.27 24.21
N SER A 3 78.30 17.39 25.19
CA SER A 3 77.69 17.50 26.51
C SER A 3 76.24 18.06 26.47
N GLY A 4 75.32 17.22 26.69
CA GLY A 4 73.94 17.55 26.92
C GLY A 4 73.16 16.31 27.33
N SER A 5 72.92 16.13 28.62
CA SER A 5 72.15 15.07 29.25
C SER A 5 70.67 15.12 28.83
N PRO A 6 69.98 13.99 28.74
CA PRO A 6 68.55 13.98 28.45
C PRO A 6 67.72 14.24 29.70
N PRO A 7 66.55 14.87 29.55
CA PRO A 7 65.64 15.06 30.67
C PRO A 7 64.81 13.80 30.97
N ASP A 8 64.60 13.66 32.25
CA ASP A 8 63.87 12.62 32.98
C ASP A 8 62.38 12.51 32.54
N LEU A 9 61.99 11.38 31.95
CA LEU A 9 60.63 11.06 31.65
C LEU A 9 60.02 10.28 32.82
N ARG A 10 59.39 10.95 33.75
CA ARG A 10 58.49 10.29 34.71
C ARG A 10 57.12 10.13 34.10
N SER A 11 56.82 8.89 33.85
CA SER A 11 55.53 8.31 33.46
C SER A 11 54.45 8.59 34.50
N GLY A 12 53.44 9.37 34.14
CA GLY A 12 52.15 9.42 34.80
C GLY A 12 51.20 8.40 34.18
N GLU A 13 51.23 7.19 34.66
CA GLU A 13 50.20 6.19 34.31
C GLU A 13 48.90 6.54 35.01
N SER A 14 47.95 7.08 34.26
CA SER A 14 46.58 7.26 34.73
C SER A 14 45.83 5.92 34.59
N ASP A 15 45.66 5.29 35.75
CA ASP A 15 44.79 4.13 35.98
C ASP A 15 43.34 4.47 35.52
N LYS A 16 43.02 4.26 34.25
CA LYS A 16 41.65 4.25 33.74
C LYS A 16 41.06 2.89 33.95
N ARG A 17 40.49 2.63 35.12
CA ARG A 17 39.57 1.50 35.31
C ARG A 17 38.43 1.63 34.31
N PRO A 18 38.06 0.57 33.59
CA PRO A 18 36.85 0.56 32.77
C PRO A 18 35.64 0.77 33.68
N GLY A 19 34.80 1.77 33.34
CA GLY A 19 33.54 1.99 34.00
C GLY A 19 32.65 0.75 33.90
N PRO A 20 31.68 0.59 34.80
CA PRO A 20 30.77 -0.57 34.76
C PRO A 20 30.11 -0.63 33.40
N PRO A 21 29.89 -1.87 32.84
CA PRO A 21 29.20 -2.03 31.58
C PRO A 21 27.83 -1.34 31.70
N GLY A 22 27.57 -0.41 30.75
CA GLY A 22 26.34 0.33 30.69
C GLY A 22 25.16 -0.64 30.80
N LEU A 23 24.27 -0.34 31.72
CA LEU A 23 22.96 -0.98 31.82
C LEU A 23 22.32 -0.91 30.45
N PHE A 24 22.35 -2.05 29.73
CA PHE A 24 21.45 -2.26 28.60
C PHE A 24 20.05 -2.05 29.19
N HIS A 25 19.43 -0.95 28.84
CA HIS A 25 18.00 -0.79 29.06
C HIS A 25 17.36 -1.93 28.30
N SER A 26 16.89 -2.93 29.02
CA SER A 26 15.94 -3.90 28.53
C SER A 26 14.78 -3.08 28.00
N ALA A 27 14.75 -2.88 26.67
CA ALA A 27 13.58 -2.35 26.02
C ALA A 27 12.43 -3.26 26.46
N SER A 28 11.49 -2.73 27.20
CA SER A 28 10.29 -3.45 27.59
C SER A 28 9.60 -3.85 26.30
N VAL A 29 9.70 -5.14 25.97
CA VAL A 29 9.04 -5.70 24.79
C VAL A 29 7.55 -5.69 25.11
N HIS A 30 6.85 -4.65 24.66
CA HIS A 30 5.39 -4.60 24.77
C HIS A 30 4.81 -5.59 23.77
N PRO A 31 3.93 -6.48 24.22
CA PRO A 31 3.27 -7.41 23.31
C PRO A 31 2.20 -6.67 22.49
N MET A 32 2.11 -6.97 21.19
CA MET A 32 1.02 -6.53 20.31
C MET A 32 0.16 -7.72 19.89
N LYS A 33 -1.13 -7.49 19.69
CA LYS A 33 -2.05 -8.49 19.14
C LYS A 33 -1.96 -8.47 17.61
N ALA A 34 -2.09 -9.66 17.01
CA ALA A 34 -2.12 -9.83 15.57
C ALA A 34 -2.96 -11.05 15.18
N ILE A 35 -3.37 -11.11 13.92
CA ILE A 35 -3.96 -12.30 13.32
C ILE A 35 -2.95 -12.90 12.34
N GLY A 36 -2.56 -14.14 12.59
CA GLY A 36 -1.55 -14.83 11.80
C GLY A 36 -1.84 -16.31 11.59
N TYR A 37 -0.99 -16.98 10.84
CA TYR A 37 -1.05 -18.43 10.62
C TYR A 37 0.34 -19.04 10.57
N GLN A 38 0.43 -20.35 10.84
CA GLN A 38 1.66 -21.13 10.77
C GLN A 38 1.66 -22.13 9.61
N GLN A 39 0.47 -22.50 9.13
CA GLN A 39 0.31 -23.49 8.06
C GLN A 39 -0.77 -23.03 7.08
N SER A 40 -0.59 -23.36 5.81
CA SER A 40 -1.57 -23.08 4.74
C SER A 40 -2.72 -24.11 4.79
N LEU A 41 -3.56 -24.01 5.82
CA LEU A 41 -4.72 -24.90 6.02
C LEU A 41 -5.94 -24.44 5.21
N PRO A 42 -6.94 -25.31 4.96
CA PRO A 42 -8.24 -24.91 4.42
C PRO A 42 -8.89 -23.80 5.24
N CYS A 43 -9.73 -22.96 4.63
CA CYS A 43 -10.30 -21.79 5.31
C CYS A 43 -11.32 -22.14 6.40
N ASP A 44 -11.90 -23.31 6.35
CA ASP A 44 -12.83 -23.88 7.34
C ASP A 44 -12.12 -24.59 8.51
N HIS A 45 -10.80 -24.74 8.44
CA HIS A 45 -10.03 -25.30 9.54
C HIS A 45 -9.90 -24.25 10.67
N PRO A 46 -10.12 -24.63 11.95
CA PRO A 46 -10.07 -23.69 13.09
C PRO A 46 -8.73 -22.95 13.21
N ASP A 47 -7.62 -23.61 12.87
CA ASP A 47 -6.28 -23.01 12.95
C ASP A 47 -5.83 -22.34 11.65
N SER A 48 -6.76 -22.10 10.72
CA SER A 48 -6.43 -21.45 9.43
C SER A 48 -5.99 -19.99 9.59
N LEU A 49 -6.48 -19.32 10.64
CA LEU A 49 -6.08 -18.00 11.14
C LEU A 49 -6.21 -18.03 12.66
N LEU A 50 -5.24 -17.49 13.37
CA LEU A 50 -5.13 -17.50 14.81
C LEU A 50 -4.98 -16.09 15.37
N ASP A 51 -5.63 -15.84 16.50
CA ASP A 51 -5.28 -14.70 17.35
C ASP A 51 -3.95 -15.00 18.04
N ILE A 52 -2.95 -14.16 17.78
CA ILE A 52 -1.60 -14.34 18.29
C ILE A 52 -1.09 -13.08 18.99
N THR A 53 -0.10 -13.27 19.83
CA THR A 53 0.66 -12.18 20.45
C THR A 53 2.09 -12.21 19.94
N LEU A 54 2.56 -11.08 19.45
CA LEU A 54 3.91 -10.89 18.92
C LEU A 54 4.62 -9.79 19.70
N PRO A 55 5.97 -9.77 19.71
CA PRO A 55 6.69 -8.62 20.21
C PRO A 55 6.42 -7.40 19.31
N GLU A 56 6.41 -6.21 19.91
CA GLU A 56 6.36 -4.95 19.16
C GLU A 56 7.53 -4.88 18.17
N PRO A 57 7.27 -4.62 16.88
CA PRO A 57 8.32 -4.56 15.88
C PRO A 57 9.12 -3.25 16.00
N VAL A 58 10.43 -3.35 15.79
CA VAL A 58 11.35 -2.20 15.83
C VAL A 58 11.54 -1.67 14.41
N PRO A 59 11.30 -0.36 14.16
CA PRO A 59 11.51 0.24 12.86
C PRO A 59 13.00 0.28 12.49
N GLY A 60 13.33 -0.09 11.26
CA GLY A 60 14.65 0.13 10.67
C GLY A 60 14.84 1.61 10.29
N PRO A 61 16.04 1.97 9.75
CA PRO A 61 16.38 3.38 9.49
C PRO A 61 15.36 4.16 8.65
N HIS A 62 14.77 3.55 7.63
CA HIS A 62 13.78 4.17 6.74
C HIS A 62 12.34 3.74 7.02
N ASP A 63 12.08 3.13 8.16
CA ASP A 63 10.78 2.58 8.48
C ASP A 63 9.97 3.51 9.39
N LEU A 64 8.66 3.44 9.21
CA LEU A 64 7.66 3.98 10.12
C LEU A 64 7.10 2.84 10.97
N LEU A 65 6.91 3.06 12.26
CA LEU A 65 6.05 2.23 13.09
C LEU A 65 4.65 2.86 13.11
N VAL A 66 3.67 2.12 12.64
CA VAL A 66 2.29 2.61 12.48
C VAL A 66 1.36 1.86 13.42
N ALA A 67 0.63 2.60 14.26
CA ALA A 67 -0.54 2.09 14.97
C ALA A 67 -1.72 1.98 13.99
N VAL A 68 -2.04 0.76 13.61
CA VAL A 68 -3.05 0.46 12.59
C VAL A 68 -4.44 0.76 13.15
N GLN A 69 -5.22 1.58 12.44
CA GLN A 69 -6.58 1.96 12.80
C GLN A 69 -7.63 1.25 11.94
N ALA A 70 -7.30 0.97 10.70
CA ALA A 70 -8.14 0.23 9.78
C ALA A 70 -7.32 -0.54 8.75
N ILE A 71 -7.85 -1.65 8.30
CA ILE A 71 -7.30 -2.49 7.22
C ILE A 71 -8.37 -2.77 6.18
N ALA A 72 -7.95 -3.15 4.97
CA ALA A 72 -8.84 -3.74 3.99
C ALA A 72 -8.29 -5.08 3.49
N VAL A 73 -9.20 -6.04 3.31
CA VAL A 73 -8.88 -7.38 2.80
C VAL A 73 -8.91 -7.38 1.29
N ASN A 74 -7.90 -7.99 0.68
CA ASN A 74 -7.75 -8.09 -0.76
C ASN A 74 -7.61 -9.56 -1.21
N PRO A 75 -7.87 -9.88 -2.49
CA PRO A 75 -7.66 -11.23 -3.01
C PRO A 75 -6.24 -11.76 -2.83
N VAL A 76 -5.24 -10.89 -2.69
CA VAL A 76 -3.85 -11.28 -2.41
C VAL A 76 -3.71 -11.94 -1.06
N ASP A 77 -4.46 -11.53 -0.03
CA ASP A 77 -4.46 -12.13 1.30
C ASP A 77 -4.77 -13.62 1.23
N THR A 78 -5.85 -13.97 0.55
CA THR A 78 -6.26 -15.37 0.37
C THR A 78 -5.28 -16.16 -0.49
N LYS A 79 -4.71 -15.54 -1.53
CA LYS A 79 -3.72 -16.19 -2.40
C LYS A 79 -2.41 -16.50 -1.66
N ILE A 80 -1.92 -15.55 -0.87
CA ILE A 80 -0.70 -15.76 -0.06
C ILE A 80 -0.96 -16.80 1.01
N ARG A 81 -2.06 -16.70 1.76
CA ARG A 81 -2.42 -17.68 2.78
C ARG A 81 -2.47 -19.11 2.23
N ARG A 82 -2.98 -19.31 1.01
CA ARG A 82 -3.09 -20.63 0.37
C ARG A 82 -1.78 -21.18 -0.19
N ARG A 83 -0.79 -20.33 -0.47
CA ARG A 83 0.40 -20.72 -1.24
C ARG A 83 1.70 -20.64 -0.45
N LEU A 84 1.72 -19.90 0.64
CA LEU A 84 2.92 -19.66 1.42
C LEU A 84 2.72 -20.21 2.82
N THR A 85 3.51 -21.23 3.17
CA THR A 85 3.65 -21.71 4.55
C THR A 85 4.90 -21.06 5.16
N PRO A 86 4.78 -20.35 6.28
CA PRO A 86 5.94 -19.78 6.94
C PRO A 86 6.88 -20.87 7.47
N PRO A 87 8.15 -20.56 7.78
CA PRO A 87 9.07 -21.48 8.41
C PRO A 87 8.50 -22.05 9.72
N ALA A 88 8.88 -23.28 10.06
CA ALA A 88 8.42 -23.94 11.28
C ALA A 88 8.64 -23.06 12.52
N GLY A 89 7.62 -22.95 13.37
CA GLY A 89 7.65 -22.12 14.58
C GLY A 89 7.44 -20.62 14.36
N HIS A 90 7.27 -20.17 13.11
CA HIS A 90 7.02 -18.77 12.80
C HIS A 90 5.56 -18.54 12.38
N TYR A 91 5.06 -17.35 12.68
CA TYR A 91 3.77 -16.87 12.19
C TYR A 91 3.95 -15.97 10.98
N ARG A 92 2.99 -16.04 10.06
CA ARG A 92 2.82 -15.05 9.00
C ARG A 92 1.57 -14.22 9.30
N VAL A 93 1.74 -12.91 9.44
CA VAL A 93 0.66 -11.94 9.49
C VAL A 93 0.34 -11.49 8.07
N LEU A 94 -0.95 -11.49 7.72
CA LEU A 94 -1.46 -11.03 6.44
C LEU A 94 -1.85 -9.55 6.49
N GLY A 95 -2.35 -9.02 5.37
CA GLY A 95 -2.82 -7.65 5.24
C GLY A 95 -1.82 -6.76 4.52
N TRP A 96 -2.31 -6.08 3.48
CA TRP A 96 -1.48 -5.17 2.67
C TRP A 96 -2.06 -3.78 2.58
N ASP A 97 -3.34 -3.58 2.86
CA ASP A 97 -3.99 -2.28 2.89
C ASP A 97 -4.21 -1.82 4.31
N ALA A 98 -3.68 -0.67 4.66
CA ALA A 98 -3.84 -0.10 6.00
C ALA A 98 -3.91 1.43 5.99
N ALA A 99 -4.56 1.94 7.02
CA ALA A 99 -4.52 3.33 7.44
C ALA A 99 -4.30 3.41 8.95
N GLY A 100 -3.49 4.37 9.41
CA GLY A 100 -3.14 4.45 10.83
C GLY A 100 -2.43 5.74 11.19
N ILE A 101 -1.79 5.71 12.35
CA ILE A 101 -1.05 6.83 12.93
C ILE A 101 0.40 6.39 13.13
N VAL A 102 1.35 7.20 12.68
CA VAL A 102 2.77 6.99 12.94
C VAL A 102 3.04 7.16 14.44
N THR A 103 3.64 6.16 15.07
CA THR A 103 4.01 6.20 16.51
C THR A 103 5.51 6.39 16.73
N ALA A 104 6.32 5.85 15.80
CA ALA A 104 7.76 6.04 15.80
C ALA A 104 8.30 6.02 14.37
N VAL A 105 9.49 6.54 14.18
CA VAL A 105 10.20 6.60 12.89
C VAL A 105 11.64 6.19 13.05
N GLY A 106 12.22 5.57 12.01
CA GLY A 106 13.65 5.33 11.95
C GLY A 106 14.46 6.63 11.79
N ASP A 107 15.75 6.57 12.07
CA ASP A 107 16.65 7.72 12.12
C ASP A 107 16.95 8.36 10.75
N ALA A 108 16.71 7.64 9.66
CA ALA A 108 16.86 8.13 8.30
C ALA A 108 15.53 8.59 7.65
N VAL A 109 14.40 8.49 8.36
CA VAL A 109 13.09 8.96 7.87
C VAL A 109 13.07 10.49 7.80
N THR A 110 12.62 11.01 6.68
CA THR A 110 12.58 12.46 6.43
C THR A 110 11.19 13.01 6.10
N ARG A 111 10.26 12.14 5.70
CA ARG A 111 8.95 12.55 5.16
C ARG A 111 7.83 12.50 6.19
N PHE A 112 8.02 11.81 7.29
CA PHE A 112 6.99 11.56 8.31
C PHE A 112 7.52 11.76 9.72
N ARG A 113 6.60 11.97 10.66
CA ARG A 113 6.87 12.11 12.09
C ARG A 113 5.77 11.45 12.93
N PRO A 114 6.03 11.12 14.19
CA PRO A 114 4.99 10.63 15.10
C PRO A 114 3.79 11.59 15.15
N GLY A 115 2.59 11.00 15.11
CA GLY A 115 1.32 11.72 15.04
C GLY A 115 0.75 11.88 13.63
N ASP A 116 1.54 11.68 12.57
CA ASP A 116 1.03 11.78 11.20
C ASP A 116 0.01 10.67 10.90
N ARG A 117 -1.09 11.05 10.27
CA ARG A 117 -2.09 10.12 9.75
C ARG A 117 -1.64 9.63 8.39
N VAL A 118 -1.58 8.32 8.22
CA VAL A 118 -1.01 7.68 7.03
C VAL A 118 -1.90 6.57 6.47
N TRP A 119 -1.71 6.28 5.19
CA TRP A 119 -2.31 5.16 4.48
C TRP A 119 -1.29 4.55 3.51
N TYR A 120 -1.38 3.24 3.27
CA TYR A 120 -0.38 2.56 2.43
C TYR A 120 -0.81 1.17 1.99
N ALA A 121 -0.18 0.70 0.91
CA ALA A 121 -0.11 -0.71 0.56
C ALA A 121 1.23 -1.27 1.01
N GLY A 122 1.21 -2.26 1.93
CA GLY A 122 2.42 -2.84 2.51
C GLY A 122 3.22 -3.73 1.55
N ALA A 123 4.45 -4.05 1.90
CA ALA A 123 5.35 -4.90 1.12
C ALA A 123 5.04 -6.39 1.32
N ARG A 124 5.22 -7.20 0.26
CA ARG A 124 4.91 -8.64 0.29
C ARG A 124 5.92 -9.49 1.06
N ASP A 125 7.12 -9.03 1.22
CA ASP A 125 8.24 -9.70 1.89
C ASP A 125 8.34 -9.40 3.39
N ARG A 126 7.45 -8.52 3.90
CA ARG A 126 7.35 -8.16 5.32
C ARG A 126 6.06 -8.72 5.95
N GLN A 127 5.97 -8.69 7.29
CA GLN A 127 4.73 -8.98 8.02
C GLN A 127 3.65 -7.96 7.63
N GLY A 128 2.42 -8.43 7.55
CA GLY A 128 1.29 -7.63 7.10
C GLY A 128 0.67 -6.76 8.21
N CYS A 129 -0.42 -6.07 7.84
CA CYS A 129 -1.09 -5.08 8.68
C CYS A 129 -2.24 -5.64 9.55
N ASN A 130 -2.50 -6.96 9.52
CA ASN A 130 -3.49 -7.56 10.43
C ASN A 130 -2.92 -7.68 11.86
N ALA A 131 -2.48 -6.55 12.41
CA ALA A 131 -1.85 -6.40 13.71
C ALA A 131 -2.12 -5.00 14.27
N GLU A 132 -1.92 -4.80 15.57
CA GLU A 132 -2.06 -3.48 16.21
C GLU A 132 -0.99 -2.51 15.73
N LEU A 133 0.23 -3.02 15.46
CA LEU A 133 1.36 -2.23 14.98
C LEU A 133 1.98 -2.88 13.74
N GLN A 134 2.40 -2.06 12.79
CA GLN A 134 3.14 -2.52 11.61
C GLN A 134 4.33 -1.61 11.33
N VAL A 135 5.45 -2.22 10.92
CA VAL A 135 6.60 -1.52 10.36
C VAL A 135 6.48 -1.47 8.84
N VAL A 136 6.59 -0.28 8.27
CA VAL A 136 6.49 -0.04 6.82
C VAL A 136 7.53 0.97 6.36
N ASP A 137 8.14 0.75 5.20
CA ASP A 137 9.10 1.68 4.59
C ASP A 137 8.39 2.99 4.19
N GLU A 138 8.96 4.16 4.56
CA GLU A 138 8.39 5.48 4.28
C GLU A 138 8.07 5.72 2.79
N ARG A 139 8.78 5.05 1.87
CA ARG A 139 8.58 5.19 0.42
C ARG A 139 7.28 4.59 -0.08
N LEU A 140 6.69 3.67 0.68
CA LEU A 140 5.41 3.03 0.37
C LEU A 140 4.21 3.77 0.99
N VAL A 141 4.46 4.82 1.78
CA VAL A 141 3.45 5.48 2.61
C VAL A 141 3.08 6.85 2.04
N GLY A 142 1.79 7.16 2.09
CA GLY A 142 1.23 8.49 1.83
C GLY A 142 0.58 9.10 3.07
N HIS A 143 0.53 10.44 3.12
CA HIS A 143 -0.31 11.12 4.10
C HIS A 143 -1.80 10.84 3.79
N LEU A 144 -2.56 10.49 4.83
CA LEU A 144 -3.99 10.24 4.70
C LEU A 144 -4.72 11.54 4.38
N PRO A 145 -5.56 11.58 3.31
CA PRO A 145 -6.36 12.76 2.98
C PRO A 145 -7.26 13.21 4.15
N GLN A 146 -7.36 14.50 4.38
CA GLN A 146 -8.17 15.04 5.49
C GLN A 146 -9.68 14.74 5.32
N SER A 147 -10.13 14.55 4.09
CA SER A 147 -11.53 14.24 3.75
C SER A 147 -11.96 12.81 4.02
N LEU A 148 -11.01 11.90 4.36
CA LEU A 148 -11.30 10.49 4.56
C LEU A 148 -11.11 10.07 6.01
N GLY A 149 -11.98 9.16 6.48
CA GLY A 149 -11.76 8.39 7.68
C GLY A 149 -10.76 7.25 7.45
N TYR A 150 -10.33 6.57 8.52
CA TYR A 150 -9.35 5.48 8.38
C TYR A 150 -9.90 4.29 7.59
N ALA A 151 -11.18 3.96 7.76
CA ALA A 151 -11.81 2.83 7.06
C ALA A 151 -11.88 3.06 5.55
N GLU A 152 -12.35 4.24 5.13
CA GLU A 152 -12.39 4.61 3.70
C GLU A 152 -10.99 4.68 3.11
N ALA A 153 -10.03 5.26 3.84
CA ALA A 153 -8.66 5.39 3.40
C ALA A 153 -7.99 4.02 3.25
N ALA A 154 -8.18 3.09 4.20
CA ALA A 154 -7.59 1.76 4.12
C ALA A 154 -8.11 0.93 2.93
N ALA A 155 -9.29 1.24 2.38
CA ALA A 155 -9.86 0.49 1.26
C ALA A 155 -9.24 0.83 -0.11
N LEU A 156 -8.35 1.81 -0.20
CA LEU A 156 -7.91 2.39 -1.47
C LEU A 156 -6.48 2.03 -1.91
N PRO A 157 -5.47 1.92 -1.04
CA PRO A 157 -4.07 1.96 -1.47
C PRO A 157 -3.69 0.90 -2.50
N LEU A 158 -3.93 -0.38 -2.23
CA LEU A 158 -3.53 -1.47 -3.11
C LEU A 158 -4.25 -1.41 -4.46
N THR A 159 -5.53 -1.13 -4.45
CA THR A 159 -6.32 -1.02 -5.68
C THR A 159 -5.93 0.21 -6.50
N THR A 160 -5.60 1.32 -5.82
CA THR A 160 -5.15 2.55 -6.48
C THR A 160 -3.77 2.39 -7.11
N VAL A 161 -2.80 1.81 -6.40
CA VAL A 161 -1.46 1.52 -6.96
C VAL A 161 -1.58 0.61 -8.16
N THR A 162 -2.39 -0.46 -8.07
CA THR A 162 -2.63 -1.38 -9.19
C THR A 162 -3.24 -0.68 -10.40
N ALA A 163 -4.27 0.17 -10.18
CA ALA A 163 -4.92 0.91 -11.27
C ALA A 163 -3.98 1.95 -11.90
N TRP A 164 -3.18 2.62 -11.08
CA TRP A 164 -2.20 3.59 -11.53
C TRP A 164 -1.11 2.95 -12.39
N GLU A 165 -0.49 1.88 -11.90
CA GLU A 165 0.53 1.14 -12.64
C GLU A 165 -0.01 0.58 -13.96
N LEU A 166 -1.27 0.08 -13.97
CA LEU A 166 -1.90 -0.38 -15.21
C LEU A 166 -2.01 0.74 -16.24
N LEU A 167 -2.54 1.92 -15.85
CA LEU A 167 -2.73 3.02 -16.78
C LEU A 167 -1.42 3.63 -17.26
N PHE A 168 -0.52 3.95 -16.35
CA PHE A 168 0.57 4.86 -16.64
C PHE A 168 1.93 4.17 -16.83
N ASP A 169 2.15 3.00 -16.19
CA ASP A 169 3.41 2.29 -16.30
C ASP A 169 3.34 1.11 -17.28
N ARG A 170 2.15 0.50 -17.48
CA ARG A 170 1.99 -0.67 -18.37
C ARG A 170 1.36 -0.33 -19.70
N LEU A 171 0.31 0.48 -19.69
CA LEU A 171 -0.38 0.92 -20.92
C LEU A 171 0.21 2.25 -21.43
N GLU A 172 1.05 2.91 -20.64
CA GLU A 172 1.73 4.18 -21.00
C GLU A 172 0.74 5.26 -21.47
N VAL A 173 -0.48 5.25 -20.92
CA VAL A 173 -1.53 6.21 -21.29
C VAL A 173 -1.07 7.63 -20.94
N PRO A 174 -1.12 8.56 -21.89
CA PRO A 174 -0.79 9.96 -21.62
C PRO A 174 -1.72 10.57 -20.56
N ARG A 175 -1.15 11.28 -19.57
CA ARG A 175 -1.93 12.04 -18.61
C ARG A 175 -2.24 13.43 -19.17
N HIS A 176 -3.49 13.85 -19.06
CA HIS A 176 -3.86 15.22 -19.31
C HIS A 176 -3.63 16.09 -18.06
N ALA A 177 -2.78 17.10 -18.19
CA ALA A 177 -2.63 18.14 -17.17
C ALA A 177 -3.80 19.13 -17.31
N GLY A 178 -4.83 18.95 -16.47
CA GLY A 178 -5.99 19.82 -16.42
C GLY A 178 -7.26 19.07 -16.78
N GLY A 179 -7.95 18.55 -15.77
CA GLY A 179 -9.24 17.89 -15.92
C GLY A 179 -10.32 18.84 -16.41
N THR A 180 -10.42 19.02 -17.71
CA THR A 180 -11.64 19.51 -18.33
C THR A 180 -12.58 18.32 -18.40
N ARG A 181 -13.60 18.32 -17.53
CA ARG A 181 -14.71 17.35 -17.60
C ARG A 181 -15.38 17.55 -18.96
N THR A 182 -15.10 16.65 -19.90
CA THR A 182 -15.92 16.51 -21.10
C THR A 182 -17.28 15.97 -20.67
N THR A 183 -18.32 16.76 -20.84
CA THR A 183 -19.67 16.46 -20.34
C THR A 183 -20.61 15.92 -21.42
N GLY A 184 -20.12 15.65 -22.64
CA GLY A 184 -20.94 15.15 -23.73
C GLY A 184 -20.22 14.24 -24.71
N LEU A 185 -21.00 13.38 -25.42
CA LEU A 185 -20.50 12.51 -26.48
C LEU A 185 -19.74 13.30 -27.57
N ALA A 186 -20.20 14.51 -27.90
CA ALA A 186 -19.59 15.37 -28.92
C ALA A 186 -18.18 15.85 -28.52
N ASP A 187 -17.90 15.96 -27.22
CA ASP A 187 -16.60 16.36 -26.69
C ASP A 187 -15.63 15.18 -26.58
N ALA A 188 -16.16 13.94 -26.45
CA ALA A 188 -15.34 12.73 -26.43
C ALA A 188 -14.77 12.36 -27.80
N PHE A 189 -15.42 12.83 -28.87
CA PHE A 189 -15.01 12.63 -30.26
C PHE A 189 -14.49 13.95 -30.88
N GLY A 190 -13.53 14.60 -30.19
CA GLY A 190 -13.01 15.91 -30.53
C GLY A 190 -12.86 16.17 -32.02
N SER A 191 -13.18 17.39 -32.44
CA SER A 191 -13.17 17.90 -33.82
C SER A 191 -11.75 18.05 -34.45
N GLY A 192 -10.77 17.29 -33.98
CA GLY A 192 -9.42 17.17 -34.58
C GLY A 192 -9.44 16.15 -35.71
N ALA A 193 -9.35 16.60 -36.94
CA ALA A 193 -9.29 15.72 -38.11
C ALA A 193 -8.06 14.81 -38.04
N GLY A 194 -8.27 13.50 -37.79
CA GLY A 194 -7.30 12.45 -38.07
C GLY A 194 -6.96 11.45 -36.96
N GLU A 195 -7.35 11.65 -35.70
CA GLU A 195 -7.09 10.66 -34.64
C GLU A 195 -8.37 9.88 -34.30
N THR A 196 -8.30 8.55 -34.43
CA THR A 196 -9.36 7.67 -33.90
C THR A 196 -9.38 7.85 -32.38
N PRO A 197 -10.57 8.10 -31.78
CA PRO A 197 -10.66 8.25 -30.33
C PRO A 197 -10.20 6.97 -29.65
N GLU A 198 -9.22 7.08 -28.79
CA GLU A 198 -8.70 5.97 -28.01
C GLU A 198 -9.73 5.59 -26.91
N ALA A 199 -9.95 4.30 -26.72
CA ALA A 199 -10.86 3.78 -25.73
C ALA A 199 -10.16 2.79 -24.78
N LEU A 200 -10.59 2.78 -23.53
CA LEU A 200 -10.18 1.84 -22.50
C LEU A 200 -11.34 0.92 -22.14
N LEU A 201 -11.21 -0.37 -22.44
CA LEU A 201 -12.15 -1.39 -21.97
C LEU A 201 -11.68 -1.96 -20.63
N ILE A 202 -12.51 -1.80 -19.58
CA ILE A 202 -12.27 -2.27 -18.24
C ILE A 202 -13.14 -3.49 -17.96
N LEU A 203 -12.51 -4.68 -17.95
CA LEU A 203 -13.21 -5.91 -17.56
C LEU A 203 -13.36 -5.97 -16.03
N GLY A 204 -14.59 -6.21 -15.55
CA GLY A 204 -14.89 -6.22 -14.13
C GLY A 204 -14.82 -4.83 -13.49
N ALA A 205 -15.31 -3.80 -14.16
CA ALA A 205 -15.28 -2.42 -13.73
C ALA A 205 -15.93 -2.16 -12.36
N GLY A 206 -16.86 -3.03 -11.94
CA GLY A 206 -17.48 -2.96 -10.61
C GLY A 206 -16.66 -3.57 -9.47
N GLY A 207 -15.48 -4.15 -9.74
CA GLY A 207 -14.57 -4.68 -8.71
C GLY A 207 -13.68 -3.58 -8.12
N GLY A 208 -12.88 -3.91 -7.09
CA GLY A 208 -12.03 -2.95 -6.38
C GLY A 208 -11.10 -2.17 -7.31
N VAL A 209 -10.25 -2.86 -8.08
CA VAL A 209 -9.35 -2.22 -9.05
C VAL A 209 -10.13 -1.52 -10.17
N GLY A 210 -11.16 -2.18 -10.72
CA GLY A 210 -11.98 -1.62 -11.81
C GLY A 210 -12.67 -0.31 -11.42
N SER A 211 -13.15 -0.21 -10.20
CA SER A 211 -13.80 1.01 -9.68
C SER A 211 -12.83 2.20 -9.61
N ILE A 212 -11.61 1.98 -9.13
CA ILE A 212 -10.59 3.04 -9.08
C ILE A 212 -10.04 3.33 -10.48
N LEU A 213 -9.80 2.30 -11.29
CA LEU A 213 -9.33 2.45 -12.66
C LEU A 213 -10.28 3.30 -13.51
N THR A 214 -11.59 3.07 -13.37
CA THR A 214 -12.64 3.88 -14.03
C THR A 214 -12.50 5.36 -13.67
N GLN A 215 -12.37 5.67 -12.38
CA GLN A 215 -12.25 7.06 -11.90
C GLN A 215 -10.96 7.72 -12.36
N LEU A 216 -9.81 7.02 -12.25
CA LEU A 216 -8.51 7.54 -12.67
C LEU A 216 -8.48 7.79 -14.19
N ALA A 217 -8.93 6.83 -14.99
CA ALA A 217 -9.00 6.97 -16.43
C ALA A 217 -9.90 8.15 -16.83
N ARG A 218 -11.06 8.28 -16.19
CA ARG A 218 -12.02 9.36 -16.46
C ARG A 218 -11.52 10.75 -16.11
N GLN A 219 -10.71 10.87 -15.05
CA GLN A 219 -10.24 12.16 -14.55
C GLN A 219 -8.87 12.58 -15.10
N LEU A 220 -8.01 11.63 -15.43
CA LEU A 220 -6.60 11.89 -15.73
C LEU A 220 -6.23 11.62 -17.19
N THR A 221 -7.17 11.13 -18.02
CA THR A 221 -6.91 10.80 -19.44
C THR A 221 -8.03 11.30 -20.34
N ALA A 222 -7.78 11.32 -21.65
CA ALA A 222 -8.79 11.63 -22.67
C ALA A 222 -9.53 10.38 -23.18
N LEU A 223 -9.27 9.21 -22.61
CA LEU A 223 -9.83 7.96 -23.10
C LEU A 223 -11.34 7.87 -22.95
N THR A 224 -12.00 7.27 -23.93
CA THR A 224 -13.37 6.79 -23.78
C THR A 224 -13.36 5.57 -22.86
N VAL A 225 -13.95 5.69 -21.67
CA VAL A 225 -13.96 4.62 -20.66
C VAL A 225 -15.19 3.75 -20.84
N ILE A 226 -14.97 2.47 -21.16
CA ILE A 226 -16.00 1.44 -21.32
C ILE A 226 -15.83 0.42 -20.21
N GLY A 227 -16.79 0.31 -19.29
CA GLY A 227 -16.76 -0.65 -18.20
C GLY A 227 -17.61 -1.88 -18.49
N THR A 228 -17.22 -3.05 -17.97
CA THR A 228 -18.09 -4.22 -18.00
C THR A 228 -18.73 -4.50 -16.66
N ALA A 229 -20.04 -4.69 -16.63
CA ALA A 229 -20.82 -5.11 -15.47
C ALA A 229 -22.11 -5.80 -15.94
N SER A 230 -22.54 -6.84 -15.24
CA SER A 230 -23.73 -7.64 -15.63
C SER A 230 -24.97 -7.32 -14.79
N ARG A 231 -24.82 -7.09 -13.49
CA ARG A 231 -25.93 -6.84 -12.57
C ARG A 231 -26.37 -5.36 -12.62
N PRO A 232 -27.67 -5.04 -12.53
CA PRO A 232 -28.19 -3.69 -12.62
C PRO A 232 -27.47 -2.71 -11.65
N GLU A 233 -27.31 -3.11 -10.38
CA GLU A 233 -26.70 -2.27 -9.34
C GLU A 233 -25.22 -1.99 -9.67
N THR A 234 -24.49 -3.00 -10.14
CA THR A 234 -23.09 -2.85 -10.52
C THR A 234 -22.95 -2.00 -11.79
N ARG A 235 -23.88 -2.13 -12.75
CA ARG A 235 -23.91 -1.26 -13.94
C ARG A 235 -24.15 0.20 -13.58
N GLN A 236 -25.05 0.47 -12.63
CA GLN A 236 -25.27 1.83 -12.15
C GLN A 236 -24.02 2.36 -11.41
N TRP A 237 -23.46 1.57 -10.51
CA TRP A 237 -22.20 1.89 -9.83
C TRP A 237 -21.09 2.31 -10.79
N VAL A 238 -20.84 1.53 -11.85
CA VAL A 238 -19.81 1.83 -12.84
C VAL A 238 -20.09 3.13 -13.61
N ARG A 239 -21.37 3.45 -13.91
CA ARG A 239 -21.75 4.73 -14.49
C ARG A 239 -21.49 5.89 -13.54
N ASP A 240 -21.86 5.75 -12.27
CA ASP A 240 -21.68 6.76 -11.23
C ASP A 240 -20.20 7.08 -10.99
N LEU A 241 -19.31 6.08 -11.19
CA LEU A 241 -17.86 6.26 -11.17
C LEU A 241 -17.30 6.99 -12.41
N GLY A 242 -18.13 7.24 -13.43
CA GLY A 242 -17.77 8.03 -14.58
C GLY A 242 -17.47 7.25 -15.87
N ALA A 243 -17.79 5.96 -15.96
CA ALA A 243 -17.70 5.25 -17.24
C ALA A 243 -18.64 5.87 -18.27
N HIS A 244 -18.14 6.06 -19.49
CA HIS A 244 -18.95 6.57 -20.61
C HIS A 244 -19.97 5.53 -21.05
N PHE A 245 -19.55 4.27 -21.12
CA PHE A 245 -20.38 3.14 -21.52
C PHE A 245 -20.24 2.00 -20.55
N VAL A 246 -21.33 1.22 -20.37
CA VAL A 246 -21.32 0.00 -19.55
C VAL A 246 -21.97 -1.13 -20.33
N ILE A 247 -21.19 -2.14 -20.67
CA ILE A 247 -21.61 -3.34 -21.42
C ILE A 247 -21.64 -4.57 -20.52
N ASP A 248 -22.33 -5.62 -20.97
CA ASP A 248 -22.52 -6.84 -20.20
C ASP A 248 -21.49 -7.92 -20.60
N HIS A 249 -20.62 -8.30 -19.65
CA HIS A 249 -19.63 -9.34 -19.88
C HIS A 249 -20.18 -10.77 -19.91
N HIS A 250 -21.46 -10.98 -19.62
CA HIS A 250 -22.13 -12.26 -19.82
C HIS A 250 -22.63 -12.45 -21.26
N GLN A 251 -22.58 -11.38 -22.07
CA GLN A 251 -22.92 -11.39 -23.48
C GLN A 251 -21.65 -11.22 -24.33
N PRO A 252 -21.64 -11.65 -25.59
CA PRO A 252 -20.51 -11.39 -26.49
C PRO A 252 -20.17 -9.90 -26.54
N LEU A 253 -18.90 -9.57 -26.31
CA LEU A 253 -18.45 -8.17 -26.26
C LEU A 253 -18.40 -7.49 -27.65
N PRO A 254 -17.94 -8.18 -28.76
CA PRO A 254 -17.78 -7.50 -30.03
C PRO A 254 -19.04 -6.84 -30.59
N PRO A 255 -20.25 -7.46 -30.55
CA PRO A 255 -21.48 -6.78 -31.00
C PRO A 255 -21.78 -5.53 -30.17
N GLN A 256 -21.62 -5.60 -28.83
CA GLN A 256 -21.88 -4.46 -27.95
C GLN A 256 -20.88 -3.31 -28.15
N LEU A 257 -19.63 -3.61 -28.47
CA LEU A 257 -18.62 -2.62 -28.79
C LEU A 257 -18.86 -1.96 -30.16
N ALA A 258 -19.45 -2.67 -31.10
CA ALA A 258 -19.77 -2.12 -32.44
C ALA A 258 -20.94 -1.13 -32.42
N GLU A 259 -21.72 -1.10 -31.33
CA GLU A 259 -22.84 -0.15 -31.11
C GLU A 259 -22.39 1.16 -30.42
N ILE A 260 -21.16 1.22 -29.92
CA ILE A 260 -20.54 2.37 -29.26
C ILE A 260 -19.72 3.19 -30.27
#